data_1cd3d592c8dfacbb195b9aa5965b4ae4
#
_entry.id   1cd3d592c8dfacbb195b9aa5965b4ae4
#
_cell.length_a   1.000
_cell.length_b   1.000
_cell.length_c   1.000
_cell.angle_alpha   90.00
_cell.angle_beta   90.00
_cell.angle_gamma   90.00
#
_symmetry.space_group_name_H-M   'P 1'
#
loop_
_entity.id
_entity.type
_entity.pdbx_description
1 polymer ?
#
loop_
_entity_poly.entity_id
_entity_poly.type
_entity_poly.pdbx_seq_one_letter_code
_entity_poly.pdbx_strand_id
1 'polypeptide(L)'
;MVGIVIVSHSEKLAEGVIDAARIMAADCPMAAAGGADDGGYGTSIQKVKDAVLSVYGPDGVMILADMGSAVMTAEMAIEDMGYADVMIADCPVAEGAVAGAVASICGDDLKSVIIQAEESRDMRKR
;
A
#
# COMPACT_ATOMS: atom_id res chain seq x y z
N MET A 1 -0.72 11.45 -9.16
CA MET A 1 -0.84 11.05 -7.74
C MET A 1 -0.11 9.74 -7.51
N VAL A 2 0.58 9.62 -6.39
CA VAL A 2 1.19 8.35 -5.97
C VAL A 2 0.09 7.33 -5.71
N GLY A 3 0.22 6.13 -6.31
CA GLY A 3 -0.69 5.02 -6.05
C GLY A 3 -0.34 4.31 -4.73
N ILE A 4 -1.32 3.69 -4.11
CA ILE A 4 -1.12 2.95 -2.85
C ILE A 4 -1.67 1.54 -3.00
N VAL A 5 -0.86 0.55 -2.62
CA VAL A 5 -1.26 -0.85 -2.60
C VAL A 5 -1.19 -1.37 -1.18
N ILE A 6 -2.25 -2.04 -0.75
CA ILE A 6 -2.32 -2.68 0.57
C ILE A 6 -2.16 -4.18 0.39
N VAL A 7 -1.09 -4.74 0.94
CA VAL A 7 -0.81 -6.18 0.93
C VAL A 7 -1.15 -6.76 2.29
N SER A 8 -2.05 -7.72 2.33
CA SER A 8 -2.51 -8.33 3.58
C SER A 8 -2.73 -9.82 3.41
N HIS A 9 -2.62 -10.57 4.50
CA HIS A 9 -2.99 -11.97 4.56
C HIS A 9 -4.50 -12.18 4.47
N SER A 10 -5.28 -11.10 4.64
CA SER A 10 -6.74 -11.10 4.59
C SER A 10 -7.23 -10.13 3.51
N GLU A 11 -8.00 -10.63 2.58
CA GLU A 11 -8.63 -9.80 1.55
C GLU A 11 -9.53 -8.72 2.17
N LYS A 12 -10.29 -9.10 3.19
CA LYS A 12 -11.19 -8.17 3.89
C LYS A 12 -10.43 -7.05 4.57
N LEU A 13 -9.28 -7.36 5.18
CA LEU A 13 -8.46 -6.33 5.83
C LEU A 13 -7.93 -5.34 4.80
N ALA A 14 -7.38 -5.83 3.69
CA ALA A 14 -6.84 -4.95 2.65
C ALA A 14 -7.92 -4.01 2.10
N GLU A 15 -9.09 -4.54 1.79
CA GLU A 15 -10.21 -3.75 1.28
C GLU A 15 -10.74 -2.76 2.32
N GLY A 16 -10.83 -3.18 3.59
CA GLY A 16 -11.29 -2.32 4.68
C GLY A 16 -10.35 -1.15 4.97
N VAL A 17 -9.04 -1.38 4.86
CA VAL A 17 -8.05 -0.29 4.99
C VAL A 17 -8.25 0.74 3.89
N ILE A 18 -8.47 0.31 2.66
CA ILE A 18 -8.74 1.22 1.54
C ILE A 18 -10.03 2.01 1.78
N ASP A 19 -11.09 1.33 2.22
CA ASP A 19 -12.36 2.00 2.53
C ASP A 19 -12.15 3.10 3.57
N ALA A 20 -11.39 2.82 4.62
CA ALA A 20 -11.10 3.80 5.67
C ALA A 20 -10.29 4.99 5.12
N ALA A 21 -9.26 4.72 4.32
CA ALA A 21 -8.44 5.78 3.73
C ALA A 21 -9.22 6.66 2.76
N ARG A 22 -10.19 6.10 2.04
CA ARG A 22 -11.03 6.86 1.11
C ARG A 22 -11.94 7.87 1.80
N ILE A 23 -12.20 7.72 3.09
CA ILE A 23 -12.98 8.73 3.84
C ILE A 23 -12.24 10.07 3.79
N MET A 24 -10.90 10.04 3.89
CA MET A 24 -10.08 11.24 3.91
C MET A 24 -9.52 11.59 2.53
N ALA A 25 -9.40 10.64 1.62
CA ALA A 25 -8.71 10.81 0.35
C ALA A 25 -9.41 10.00 -0.76
N ALA A 26 -10.64 10.38 -1.09
CA ALA A 26 -11.49 9.63 -2.03
C ALA A 26 -10.86 9.47 -3.42
N ASP A 27 -10.07 10.45 -3.87
CA ASP A 27 -9.51 10.44 -5.22
C ASP A 27 -8.15 9.74 -5.33
N CYS A 28 -7.58 9.28 -4.22
CA CYS A 28 -6.29 8.59 -4.26
C CYS A 28 -6.43 7.23 -4.97
N PRO A 29 -5.55 6.92 -5.95
CA PRO A 29 -5.56 5.60 -6.56
C PRO A 29 -5.04 4.57 -5.56
N MET A 30 -5.89 3.61 -5.19
CA MET A 30 -5.56 2.57 -4.22
C MET A 30 -6.07 1.22 -4.72
N ALA A 31 -5.32 0.17 -4.43
CA ALA A 31 -5.69 -1.20 -4.77
C ALA A 31 -5.33 -2.17 -3.65
N ALA A 32 -6.15 -3.19 -3.48
CA ALA A 32 -5.95 -4.24 -2.50
C ALA A 32 -5.26 -5.46 -3.13
N ALA A 33 -4.30 -6.04 -2.42
CA ALA A 33 -3.69 -7.31 -2.74
C ALA A 33 -3.76 -8.19 -1.50
N GLY A 34 -4.96 -8.68 -1.19
CA GLY A 34 -5.23 -9.44 0.02
C GLY A 34 -5.57 -10.89 -0.26
N GLY A 35 -5.09 -11.77 0.62
CA GLY A 35 -5.35 -13.19 0.54
C GLY A 35 -4.48 -13.95 -0.45
N ALA A 36 -4.53 -15.26 -0.36
CA ALA A 36 -3.82 -16.17 -1.25
C ALA A 36 -4.56 -16.33 -2.59
N ASP A 37 -3.93 -16.99 -3.56
CA ASP A 37 -4.51 -17.23 -4.89
C ASP A 37 -5.83 -18.00 -4.85
N ASP A 38 -6.00 -18.88 -3.87
CA ASP A 38 -7.22 -19.67 -3.71
C ASP A 38 -8.34 -18.94 -2.97
N GLY A 39 -8.12 -17.70 -2.57
CA GLY A 39 -9.08 -16.90 -1.80
C GLY A 39 -8.99 -17.10 -0.29
N GLY A 40 -8.10 -17.98 0.18
CA GLY A 40 -7.85 -18.18 1.61
C GLY A 40 -6.90 -17.14 2.19
N TYR A 41 -6.51 -17.36 3.43
CA TYR A 41 -5.52 -16.50 4.08
C TYR A 41 -4.13 -16.77 3.52
N GLY A 42 -3.35 -15.72 3.40
CA GLY A 42 -2.01 -15.76 2.84
C GLY A 42 -1.78 -14.59 1.90
N THR A 43 -0.69 -14.65 1.14
CA THR A 43 -0.35 -13.60 0.18
C THR A 43 -0.09 -14.20 -1.20
N SER A 44 -0.16 -13.36 -2.23
CA SER A 44 0.03 -13.78 -3.61
C SER A 44 0.87 -12.75 -4.34
N ILE A 45 2.01 -13.18 -4.89
CA ILE A 45 2.88 -12.32 -5.72
C ILE A 45 2.09 -11.76 -6.90
N GLN A 46 1.26 -12.60 -7.55
CA GLN A 46 0.49 -12.16 -8.71
C GLN A 46 -0.53 -11.08 -8.34
N LYS A 47 -1.22 -11.23 -7.21
CA LYS A 47 -2.15 -10.20 -6.74
C LYS A 47 -1.44 -8.88 -6.45
N VAL A 48 -0.24 -8.94 -5.88
CA VAL A 48 0.56 -7.72 -5.63
C VAL A 48 0.93 -7.05 -6.95
N LYS A 49 1.42 -7.81 -7.92
CA LYS A 49 1.77 -7.26 -9.24
C LYS A 49 0.58 -6.63 -9.92
N ASP A 50 -0.56 -7.31 -9.93
CA ASP A 50 -1.79 -6.81 -10.57
C ASP A 50 -2.26 -5.52 -9.89
N ALA A 51 -2.21 -5.47 -8.56
CA ALA A 51 -2.60 -4.29 -7.80
C ALA A 51 -1.68 -3.10 -8.11
N VAL A 52 -0.37 -3.32 -8.13
CA VAL A 52 0.61 -2.28 -8.49
C VAL A 52 0.31 -1.73 -9.88
N LEU A 53 0.14 -2.61 -10.86
CA LEU A 53 -0.13 -2.19 -12.24
C LEU A 53 -1.42 -1.40 -12.36
N SER A 54 -2.43 -1.73 -11.57
CA SER A 54 -3.73 -1.04 -11.61
C SER A 54 -3.67 0.42 -11.15
N VAL A 55 -2.67 0.78 -10.34
CA VAL A 55 -2.50 2.14 -9.81
C VAL A 55 -1.18 2.79 -10.23
N TYR A 56 -0.40 2.13 -11.06
CA TYR A 56 0.90 2.61 -11.49
C TYR A 56 0.76 3.82 -12.41
N GLY A 57 1.59 4.83 -12.18
CA GLY A 57 1.66 6.03 -13.00
C GLY A 57 2.98 6.75 -12.80
N PRO A 58 3.12 7.97 -13.34
CA PRO A 58 4.40 8.71 -13.30
C PRO A 58 4.93 9.00 -11.90
N ASP A 59 4.06 9.03 -10.90
CA ASP A 59 4.44 9.35 -9.53
C ASP A 59 4.83 8.13 -8.70
N GLY A 60 4.72 6.93 -9.27
CA GLY A 60 5.09 5.69 -8.60
C GLY A 60 4.03 5.15 -7.65
N VAL A 61 4.41 4.13 -6.88
CA VAL A 61 3.50 3.40 -5.99
C VAL A 61 4.17 3.15 -4.64
N MET A 62 3.42 3.39 -3.57
CA MET A 62 3.79 2.97 -2.22
C MET A 62 3.03 1.71 -1.86
N ILE A 63 3.73 0.71 -1.35
CA ILE A 63 3.15 -0.53 -0.83
C ILE A 63 3.17 -0.51 0.68
N LEU A 64 2.07 -0.91 1.30
CA LEU A 64 1.94 -1.16 2.73
C LEU A 64 1.61 -2.62 2.95
N ALA A 65 2.26 -3.27 3.91
CA ALA A 65 2.08 -4.69 4.20
C ALA A 65 1.80 -4.91 5.68
N ASP A 66 0.95 -5.89 5.99
CA ASP A 66 0.48 -6.10 7.37
C ASP A 66 1.47 -6.88 8.25
N MET A 67 2.14 -7.87 7.72
CA MET A 67 3.05 -8.74 8.49
C MET A 67 4.30 -9.06 7.68
N GLY A 68 5.32 -9.59 8.35
CA GLY A 68 6.62 -9.84 7.73
C GLY A 68 6.58 -10.66 6.43
N SER A 69 5.74 -11.71 6.37
CA SER A 69 5.64 -12.50 5.14
C SER A 69 4.97 -11.73 3.99
N ALA A 70 4.09 -10.80 4.29
CA ALA A 70 3.52 -9.89 3.27
C ALA A 70 4.58 -8.93 2.74
N VAL A 71 5.47 -8.46 3.60
CA VAL A 71 6.62 -7.64 3.18
C VAL A 71 7.50 -8.44 2.22
N MET A 72 7.80 -9.69 2.54
CA MET A 72 8.62 -10.56 1.68
C MET A 72 7.96 -10.77 0.32
N THR A 73 6.66 -11.02 0.30
CA THR A 73 5.91 -11.19 -0.96
C THR A 73 5.95 -9.90 -1.80
N ALA A 74 5.79 -8.74 -1.16
CA ALA A 74 5.88 -7.46 -1.84
C ALA A 74 7.29 -7.20 -2.40
N GLU A 75 8.34 -7.53 -1.63
CA GLU A 75 9.73 -7.41 -2.11
C GLU A 75 9.97 -8.28 -3.33
N MET A 76 9.47 -9.51 -3.33
CA MET A 76 9.59 -10.41 -4.48
C MET A 76 8.87 -9.87 -5.71
N ALA A 77 7.69 -9.28 -5.53
CA ALA A 77 6.94 -8.67 -6.63
C ALA A 77 7.69 -7.47 -7.22
N ILE A 78 8.24 -6.61 -6.38
CA ILE A 78 9.03 -5.45 -6.81
C ILE A 78 10.25 -5.90 -7.60
N GLU A 79 10.98 -6.90 -7.10
CA GLU A 79 12.16 -7.44 -7.78
C GLU A 79 11.80 -8.00 -9.16
N ASP A 80 10.71 -8.77 -9.24
CA ASP A 80 10.25 -9.34 -10.50
C ASP A 80 9.82 -8.27 -11.52
N MET A 81 9.18 -7.22 -11.06
CA MET A 81 8.72 -6.14 -11.94
C MET A 81 9.83 -5.22 -12.40
N GLY A 82 10.86 -5.05 -11.56
CA GLY A 82 12.01 -4.20 -11.88
C GLY A 82 11.71 -2.70 -11.90
N TYR A 83 10.65 -2.25 -11.25
CA TYR A 83 10.29 -0.82 -11.19
C TYR A 83 10.98 -0.14 -10.02
N ALA A 84 11.79 0.89 -10.32
CA ALA A 84 12.52 1.63 -9.29
C ALA A 84 11.62 2.54 -8.44
N ASP A 85 10.45 2.88 -8.95
CA ASP A 85 9.49 3.78 -8.31
C ASP A 85 8.29 3.05 -7.69
N VAL A 86 8.52 1.81 -7.25
CA VAL A 86 7.60 1.04 -6.42
C VAL A 86 8.34 0.69 -5.14
N MET A 87 7.89 1.22 -4.01
CA MET A 87 8.61 1.15 -2.74
C MET A 87 7.68 0.75 -1.60
N ILE A 88 8.23 0.06 -0.59
CA ILE A 88 7.49 -0.37 0.60
C ILE A 88 7.73 0.64 1.72
N ALA A 89 6.66 1.08 2.39
CA ALA A 89 6.76 1.90 3.58
C ALA A 89 6.69 1.02 4.83
N ASP A 90 7.50 1.34 5.83
CA ASP A 90 7.56 0.62 7.10
C ASP A 90 6.70 1.33 8.14
N CYS A 91 5.43 0.96 8.23
CA CYS A 91 4.47 1.60 9.12
C CYS A 91 3.23 0.73 9.34
N PRO A 92 2.39 1.07 10.34
CA PRO A 92 1.10 0.42 10.51
C PRO A 92 0.23 0.62 9.26
N VAL A 93 -0.48 -0.43 8.86
CA VAL A 93 -1.18 -0.46 7.58
C VAL A 93 -2.30 0.60 7.50
N ALA A 94 -3.17 0.63 8.50
CA ALA A 94 -4.32 1.54 8.47
C ALA A 94 -3.89 3.00 8.60
N GLU A 95 -3.10 3.30 9.62
CA GLU A 95 -2.61 4.65 9.86
C GLU A 95 -1.75 5.15 8.71
N GLY A 96 -0.86 4.28 8.22
CA GLY A 96 0.01 4.62 7.10
C GLY A 96 -0.77 4.83 5.80
N ALA A 97 -1.82 4.06 5.57
CA ALA A 97 -2.66 4.22 4.38
C ALA A 97 -3.38 5.58 4.39
N VAL A 98 -3.95 5.95 5.53
CA VAL A 98 -4.63 7.25 5.65
C VAL A 98 -3.64 8.39 5.44
N ALA A 99 -2.52 8.38 6.15
CA ALA A 99 -1.50 9.44 6.04
C ALA A 99 -0.93 9.53 4.62
N GLY A 100 -0.62 8.38 4.03
CA GLY A 100 -0.07 8.34 2.67
C GLY A 100 -1.07 8.78 1.62
N ALA A 101 -2.33 8.36 1.74
CA ALA A 101 -3.37 8.75 0.78
C ALA A 101 -3.63 10.25 0.81
N VAL A 102 -3.67 10.86 2.00
CA VAL A 102 -3.81 12.32 2.14
C VAL A 102 -2.62 13.03 1.49
N ALA A 103 -1.39 12.58 1.75
CA ALA A 103 -0.19 13.16 1.13
C ALA A 103 -0.24 13.02 -0.40
N SER A 104 -0.71 11.89 -0.91
CA SER A 104 -0.83 11.66 -2.34
C SER A 104 -1.78 12.64 -3.01
N ILE A 105 -2.97 12.84 -2.45
CA ILE A 105 -3.94 13.78 -3.04
C ILE A 105 -3.50 15.24 -2.91
N CYS A 106 -2.60 15.54 -1.97
CA CYS A 106 -1.99 16.86 -1.85
C CYS A 106 -0.89 17.11 -2.88
N GLY A 107 -0.54 16.11 -3.67
CA GLY A 107 0.46 16.24 -4.72
C GLY A 107 1.89 15.94 -4.30
N ASP A 108 2.09 15.35 -3.14
CA ASP A 108 3.42 14.97 -2.65
C ASP A 108 4.03 13.88 -3.56
N ASP A 109 5.36 13.91 -3.71
CA ASP A 109 6.08 12.87 -4.44
C ASP A 109 6.18 11.57 -3.62
N LEU A 110 6.69 10.51 -4.24
CA LEU A 110 6.76 9.19 -3.62
C LEU A 110 7.54 9.21 -2.29
N LYS A 111 8.69 9.88 -2.25
CA LYS A 111 9.49 9.96 -1.02
C LYS A 111 8.72 10.65 0.10
N SER A 112 8.04 11.74 -0.20
CA SER A 112 7.25 12.47 0.78
C SER A 112 6.06 11.67 1.26
N VAL A 113 5.37 10.96 0.36
CA VAL A 113 4.25 10.08 0.73
C VAL A 113 4.73 8.98 1.68
N ILE A 114 5.87 8.36 1.39
CA ILE A 114 6.46 7.33 2.26
C ILE A 114 6.82 7.90 3.62
N ILE A 115 7.46 9.07 3.67
CA ILE A 115 7.82 9.72 4.94
C ILE A 115 6.57 9.99 5.78
N GLN A 116 5.52 10.53 5.18
CA GLN A 116 4.27 10.81 5.89
C GLN A 116 3.63 9.52 6.41
N ALA A 117 3.61 8.47 5.60
CA ALA A 117 3.10 7.18 6.05
C ALA A 117 3.92 6.61 7.21
N GLU A 118 5.25 6.67 7.12
CA GLU A 118 6.14 6.12 8.15
C GLU A 118 6.08 6.91 9.45
N GLU A 119 5.84 8.21 9.41
CA GLU A 119 5.67 9.03 10.60
C GLU A 119 4.43 8.63 11.41
N SER A 120 3.43 8.01 10.79
CA SER A 120 2.24 7.53 11.49
C SER A 120 2.58 6.50 12.58
N ARG A 121 3.72 5.83 12.46
CA ARG A 121 4.22 4.87 13.43
C ARG A 121 4.44 5.48 14.82
N ASP A 122 4.80 6.76 14.87
CA ASP A 122 5.16 7.46 16.09
C ASP A 122 4.06 8.39 16.59
N MET A 123 2.93 8.44 15.90
CA MET A 123 1.81 9.29 16.29
C MET A 123 1.05 8.70 17.48
N ARG A 124 0.86 9.51 18.49
CA ARG A 124 0.10 9.13 19.68
C ARG A 124 -1.38 9.45 19.44
N LYS A 125 -2.25 8.51 19.81
CA LYS A 125 -3.72 8.70 19.68
C LYS A 125 -4.33 9.36 20.91
N ARG A 126 -3.59 9.34 22.01
CA ARG A 126 -4.06 9.96 23.27
C ARG A 126 -2.88 10.23 24.22
#